data_217507a8a107afc126f94c6a869e3ba8
#
_entry.id   217507a8a107afc126f94c6a869e3ba8
#
_cell.length_a   1.000
_cell.length_b   1.000
_cell.length_c   1.000
_cell.angle_alpha   90.00
_cell.angle_beta   90.00
_cell.angle_gamma   90.00
#
_symmetry.space_group_name_H-M   'P 1'
#
loop_
_entity.id
_entity.type
_entity.pdbx_description
1 polymer ?
#
loop_
_entity_poly.entity_id
_entity_poly.type
_entity_poly.pdbx_seq_one_letter_code
_entity_poly.pdbx_strand_id
1 'polypeptide(L)'
;MSDLTVSFLQTALHWHDAAANRAAIGQQLASLKQPTDLIVLPEMFTTGFSMEAPGQAETMSGPTVAWLREQAAAHNAVVTGSAIIEENGSYFNRLLWVRPDGSLRYYDKRHLFTLAGEQHTYTPGQARLVEDWRGWRICPLVCYDLRFPVWSRNQPAAPYDLLLYVANWPAVRRTAWMTLLRARAIENVACALGVNRIGQDALGHDYSGDSALLDAKGSYLVEAHAEAGLFTHTLKRDELDDFRARFTALNDGDAFELRA
;
A
#
# COMPACT_ATOMS: atom_id res chain seq x y z
N MET A 1 12.11 12.60 -17.02
CA MET A 1 11.35 12.48 -15.76
C MET A 1 12.31 12.01 -14.68
N SER A 2 12.05 12.27 -13.40
CA SER A 2 12.98 11.91 -12.30
C SER A 2 12.77 10.46 -11.84
N ASP A 3 13.82 9.85 -11.29
CA ASP A 3 13.73 8.61 -10.54
C ASP A 3 12.82 8.78 -9.31
N LEU A 4 12.33 7.67 -8.74
CA LEU A 4 11.51 7.66 -7.54
C LEU A 4 12.16 6.81 -6.46
N THR A 5 12.55 7.43 -5.36
CA THR A 5 13.06 6.70 -4.19
C THR A 5 11.92 6.32 -3.28
N VAL A 6 11.74 5.01 -3.07
CA VAL A 6 10.65 4.44 -2.26
C VAL A 6 11.24 3.77 -1.03
N SER A 7 10.71 4.11 0.14
CA SER A 7 10.97 3.42 1.40
C SER A 7 9.72 2.71 1.86
N PHE A 8 9.82 1.49 2.33
CA PHE A 8 8.68 0.74 2.85
C PHE A 8 9.04 0.02 4.15
N LEU A 9 8.09 -0.03 5.04
CA LEU A 9 8.28 -0.56 6.38
C LEU A 9 7.61 -1.93 6.54
N GLN A 10 8.40 -2.96 6.85
CA GLN A 10 7.92 -4.25 7.31
C GLN A 10 8.15 -4.37 8.81
N THR A 11 7.08 -4.41 9.60
CA THR A 11 7.17 -4.42 11.06
C THR A 11 6.04 -5.23 11.70
N ALA A 12 6.24 -5.65 12.94
CA ALA A 12 5.16 -6.12 13.80
C ALA A 12 4.30 -4.91 14.25
N LEU A 13 3.02 -5.15 14.48
CA LEU A 13 2.09 -4.13 14.95
C LEU A 13 1.58 -4.48 16.35
N HIS A 14 1.51 -3.49 17.21
CA HIS A 14 0.84 -3.59 18.50
C HIS A 14 -0.67 -3.65 18.28
N TRP A 15 -1.29 -4.72 18.75
CA TRP A 15 -2.73 -4.93 18.57
C TRP A 15 -3.54 -3.88 19.32
N HIS A 16 -4.43 -3.16 18.60
CA HIS A 16 -5.31 -2.13 19.12
C HIS A 16 -4.62 -1.00 19.91
N ASP A 17 -3.34 -0.73 19.65
CA ASP A 17 -2.62 0.37 20.28
C ASP A 17 -2.06 1.34 19.24
N ALA A 18 -2.91 2.25 18.79
CA ALA A 18 -2.56 3.24 17.77
C ALA A 18 -1.42 4.18 18.20
N ALA A 19 -1.34 4.51 19.49
CA ALA A 19 -0.30 5.38 20.01
C ALA A 19 1.06 4.67 20.01
N ALA A 20 1.12 3.42 20.48
CA ALA A 20 2.35 2.62 20.48
C ALA A 20 2.83 2.37 19.04
N ASN A 21 1.90 2.04 18.11
CA ASN A 21 2.26 1.85 16.71
C ASN A 21 2.83 3.12 16.06
N ARG A 22 2.19 4.29 16.24
CA ARG A 22 2.72 5.57 15.73
C ARG A 22 4.10 5.89 16.31
N ALA A 23 4.29 5.66 17.62
CA ALA A 23 5.58 5.90 18.27
C ALA A 23 6.69 4.96 17.73
N ALA A 24 6.41 3.65 17.64
CA ALA A 24 7.36 2.66 17.15
C ALA A 24 7.71 2.90 15.67
N ILE A 25 6.71 3.18 14.84
CA ILE A 25 6.92 3.48 13.41
C ILE A 25 7.72 4.79 13.28
N GLY A 26 7.37 5.83 14.03
CA GLY A 26 8.11 7.10 14.00
C GLY A 26 9.60 6.95 14.34
N GLN A 27 9.94 6.11 15.33
CA GLN A 27 11.34 5.78 15.65
C GLN A 27 12.05 5.08 14.49
N GLN A 28 11.36 4.16 13.78
CA GLN A 28 11.94 3.50 12.61
C GLN A 28 12.13 4.47 11.45
N LEU A 29 11.16 5.34 11.18
CA LEU A 29 11.27 6.37 10.13
C LEU A 29 12.40 7.36 10.41
N ALA A 30 12.63 7.74 11.67
CA ALA A 30 13.74 8.60 12.08
C ALA A 30 15.12 7.97 11.79
N SER A 31 15.19 6.65 11.56
CA SER A 31 16.42 5.94 11.20
C SER A 31 16.72 5.93 9.69
N LEU A 32 15.88 6.56 8.86
CA LEU A 32 16.13 6.69 7.43
C LEU A 32 17.49 7.35 7.17
N LYS A 33 18.35 6.65 6.41
CA LYS A 33 19.74 7.07 6.14
C LYS A 33 19.87 7.96 4.91
N GLN A 34 18.83 8.01 4.08
CA GLN A 34 18.85 8.77 2.82
C GLN A 34 17.49 9.39 2.54
N PRO A 35 17.42 10.48 1.78
CA PRO A 35 16.16 11.05 1.32
C PRO A 35 15.32 10.02 0.58
N THR A 36 14.00 10.11 0.73
CA THR A 36 13.04 9.27 0.05
C THR A 36 11.89 10.13 -0.48
N ASP A 37 11.23 9.70 -1.54
CA ASP A 37 10.09 10.41 -2.13
C ASP A 37 8.76 9.84 -1.64
N LEU A 38 8.73 8.55 -1.29
CA LEU A 38 7.53 7.83 -0.88
C LEU A 38 7.85 6.89 0.29
N ILE A 39 7.10 6.99 1.37
CA ILE A 39 7.17 6.09 2.53
C ILE A 39 5.87 5.30 2.60
N VAL A 40 5.98 3.96 2.64
CA VAL A 40 4.83 3.06 2.64
C VAL A 40 4.78 2.24 3.92
N LEU A 41 3.65 2.33 4.62
CA LEU A 41 3.32 1.62 5.85
C LEU A 41 2.33 0.49 5.55
N PRO A 42 2.21 -0.54 6.42
CA PRO A 42 1.26 -1.64 6.24
C PRO A 42 -0.22 -1.22 6.25
N GLU A 43 -1.12 -2.16 5.94
CA GLU A 43 -2.57 -2.04 6.14
C GLU A 43 -2.87 -1.91 7.63
N MET A 44 -3.86 -1.07 7.99
CA MET A 44 -4.29 -0.81 9.39
C MET A 44 -3.10 -0.71 10.34
N PHE A 45 -2.09 0.07 9.93
CA PHE A 45 -0.79 0.14 10.63
C PHE A 45 -0.91 0.64 12.08
N THR A 46 -2.03 1.25 12.44
CA THR A 46 -2.29 1.74 13.80
C THR A 46 -2.88 0.69 14.72
N THR A 47 -3.57 -0.33 14.19
CA THR A 47 -4.39 -1.24 15.01
C THR A 47 -4.12 -2.73 14.75
N GLY A 48 -3.53 -3.08 13.59
CA GLY A 48 -3.64 -4.40 13.02
C GLY A 48 -5.01 -4.62 12.38
N PHE A 49 -5.17 -5.72 11.64
CA PHE A 49 -6.39 -6.04 10.90
C PHE A 49 -7.50 -6.49 11.85
N SER A 50 -8.43 -5.59 12.16
CA SER A 50 -9.46 -5.79 13.17
C SER A 50 -10.87 -5.51 12.64
N MET A 51 -11.83 -6.26 13.16
CA MET A 51 -13.27 -6.03 12.94
C MET A 51 -13.91 -5.22 14.07
N GLU A 52 -13.14 -4.79 15.07
CA GLU A 52 -13.63 -3.97 16.19
C GLU A 52 -13.58 -2.47 15.86
N ALA A 53 -14.11 -2.09 14.69
CA ALA A 53 -14.03 -0.72 14.18
C ALA A 53 -14.60 0.34 15.14
N PRO A 54 -15.74 0.15 15.83
CA PRO A 54 -16.27 1.18 16.73
C PRO A 54 -15.33 1.61 17.85
N GLY A 55 -14.46 0.69 18.30
CA GLY A 55 -13.49 0.97 19.36
C GLY A 55 -12.11 1.44 18.87
N GLN A 56 -11.85 1.30 17.56
CA GLN A 56 -10.53 1.49 16.99
C GLN A 56 -10.47 2.58 15.90
N ALA A 57 -11.63 3.01 15.41
CA ALA A 57 -11.67 3.99 14.33
C ALA A 57 -11.28 5.39 14.83
N GLU A 58 -10.54 6.09 13.97
CA GLU A 58 -10.30 7.52 14.09
C GLU A 58 -11.08 8.25 12.98
N THR A 59 -11.23 9.56 13.12
CA THR A 59 -11.80 10.41 12.05
C THR A 59 -10.69 10.94 11.13
N MET A 60 -11.06 11.58 10.02
CA MET A 60 -10.11 12.25 9.11
C MET A 60 -9.40 13.47 9.75
N SER A 61 -9.81 13.91 10.92
CA SER A 61 -9.14 14.90 11.76
C SER A 61 -8.45 14.29 12.99
N GLY A 62 -8.38 12.97 13.07
CA GLY A 62 -7.83 12.23 14.20
C GLY A 62 -6.29 12.28 14.28
N PRO A 63 -5.74 11.74 15.38
CA PRO A 63 -4.32 11.79 15.67
C PRO A 63 -3.46 11.05 14.63
N THR A 64 -3.97 10.01 13.98
CA THR A 64 -3.23 9.31 12.91
C THR A 64 -3.02 10.18 11.68
N VAL A 65 -4.04 10.93 11.25
CA VAL A 65 -3.90 11.87 10.12
C VAL A 65 -2.95 13.03 10.48
N ALA A 66 -3.02 13.55 11.70
CA ALA A 66 -2.10 14.57 12.18
C ALA A 66 -0.65 14.06 12.16
N TRP A 67 -0.41 12.87 12.70
CA TRP A 67 0.90 12.23 12.72
C TRP A 67 1.44 11.96 11.30
N LEU A 68 0.60 11.48 10.36
CA LEU A 68 1.02 11.29 8.97
C LEU A 68 1.47 12.60 8.31
N ARG A 69 0.77 13.72 8.59
CA ARG A 69 1.18 15.04 8.10
C ARG A 69 2.53 15.48 8.66
N GLU A 70 2.77 15.24 9.95
CA GLU A 70 4.06 15.51 10.58
C GLU A 70 5.18 14.69 9.94
N GLN A 71 4.97 13.38 9.72
CA GLN A 71 5.96 12.53 9.07
C GLN A 71 6.20 12.93 7.61
N ALA A 72 5.15 13.25 6.86
CA ALA A 72 5.28 13.68 5.47
C ALA A 72 6.09 14.99 5.35
N ALA A 73 5.83 15.96 6.21
CA ALA A 73 6.58 17.21 6.27
C ALA A 73 8.04 16.98 6.71
N ALA A 74 8.26 16.18 7.76
CA ALA A 74 9.60 15.92 8.30
C ALA A 74 10.54 15.23 7.30
N HIS A 75 10.00 14.31 6.49
CA HIS A 75 10.78 13.56 5.49
C HIS A 75 10.73 14.19 4.09
N ASN A 76 9.97 15.26 3.87
CA ASN A 76 9.67 15.84 2.55
C ASN A 76 9.24 14.77 1.51
N ALA A 77 8.45 13.80 1.96
CA ALA A 77 8.01 12.62 1.23
C ALA A 77 6.50 12.42 1.38
N VAL A 78 5.88 11.75 0.41
CA VAL A 78 4.54 11.20 0.65
C VAL A 78 4.66 10.09 1.70
N VAL A 79 3.74 10.07 2.67
CA VAL A 79 3.56 8.94 3.59
C VAL A 79 2.20 8.32 3.36
N THR A 80 2.16 7.00 3.17
CA THR A 80 0.93 6.25 2.88
C THR A 80 0.87 4.94 3.65
N GLY A 81 -0.33 4.54 4.00
CA GLY A 81 -0.69 3.31 4.70
C GLY A 81 -2.18 3.36 5.01
N SER A 82 -2.82 2.25 5.40
CA SER A 82 -4.25 2.32 5.75
C SER A 82 -4.49 2.34 7.25
N ALA A 83 -5.62 2.92 7.62
CA ALA A 83 -6.12 2.96 8.99
C ALA A 83 -7.64 2.72 8.99
N ILE A 84 -8.19 2.44 10.16
CA ILE A 84 -9.64 2.36 10.37
C ILE A 84 -10.17 3.78 10.53
N ILE A 85 -10.99 4.22 9.58
CA ILE A 85 -11.58 5.57 9.58
C ILE A 85 -13.09 5.48 9.73
N GLU A 86 -13.62 6.29 10.65
CA GLU A 86 -15.06 6.56 10.76
C GLU A 86 -15.38 7.85 10.01
N GLU A 87 -16.41 7.80 9.18
CA GLU A 87 -16.95 8.97 8.49
C GLU A 87 -18.46 8.81 8.29
N ASN A 88 -19.25 9.75 8.81
CA ASN A 88 -20.71 9.78 8.70
C ASN A 88 -21.41 8.49 9.20
N GLY A 89 -20.91 7.90 10.29
CA GLY A 89 -21.46 6.69 10.88
C GLY A 89 -21.10 5.39 10.15
N SER A 90 -20.20 5.46 9.17
CA SER A 90 -19.67 4.31 8.43
C SER A 90 -18.18 4.13 8.72
N TYR A 91 -17.72 2.89 8.68
CA TYR A 91 -16.31 2.56 8.88
C TYR A 91 -15.66 2.14 7.57
N PHE A 92 -14.40 2.53 7.40
CA PHE A 92 -13.62 2.25 6.19
C PHE A 92 -12.23 1.73 6.55
N ASN A 93 -11.75 0.74 5.81
CA ASN A 93 -10.34 0.44 5.72
C ASN A 93 -9.77 1.41 4.68
N ARG A 94 -9.31 2.57 5.15
CA ARG A 94 -8.94 3.71 4.31
C ARG A 94 -7.44 3.85 4.21
N LEU A 95 -6.91 3.72 3.00
CA LEU A 95 -5.54 4.10 2.70
C LEU A 95 -5.47 5.63 2.60
N LEU A 96 -4.55 6.21 3.35
CA LEU A 96 -4.30 7.64 3.42
C LEU A 96 -3.04 7.96 2.62
N TRP A 97 -3.13 8.92 1.71
CA TRP A 97 -2.03 9.43 0.90
C TRP A 97 -1.75 10.87 1.30
N VAL A 98 -0.71 11.08 2.10
CA VAL A 98 -0.40 12.38 2.70
C VAL A 98 0.87 12.95 2.11
N ARG A 99 0.78 14.13 1.49
CA ARG A 99 1.90 14.83 0.88
C ARG A 99 2.62 15.75 1.88
N PRO A 100 3.89 16.16 1.60
CA PRO A 100 4.66 17.06 2.47
C PRO A 100 3.99 18.40 2.78
N ASP A 101 3.17 18.92 1.87
CA ASP A 101 2.38 20.15 2.05
C ASP A 101 1.15 19.97 2.95
N GLY A 102 0.95 18.76 3.49
CA GLY A 102 -0.19 18.41 4.32
C GLY A 102 -1.47 18.08 3.54
N SER A 103 -1.46 18.19 2.21
CA SER A 103 -2.60 17.76 1.38
C SER A 103 -2.79 16.25 1.49
N LEU A 104 -4.06 15.82 1.51
CA LEU A 104 -4.43 14.44 1.73
C LEU A 104 -5.40 13.97 0.65
N ARG A 105 -5.11 12.79 0.11
CA ARG A 105 -6.03 11.99 -0.71
C ARG A 105 -6.22 10.65 -0.03
N TYR A 106 -7.25 9.90 -0.42
CA TYR A 106 -7.49 8.58 0.18
C TYR A 106 -8.09 7.60 -0.82
N TYR A 107 -7.95 6.33 -0.49
CA TYR A 107 -8.58 5.21 -1.17
C TYR A 107 -9.25 4.31 -0.13
N ASP A 108 -10.54 4.07 -0.26
CA ASP A 108 -11.26 3.09 0.54
C ASP A 108 -11.16 1.72 -0.12
N LYS A 109 -10.75 0.72 0.65
CA LYS A 109 -10.59 -0.66 0.18
C LYS A 109 -11.83 -1.14 -0.55
N ARG A 110 -11.66 -1.55 -1.82
CA ARG A 110 -12.78 -2.00 -2.65
C ARG A 110 -13.26 -3.39 -2.28
N HIS A 111 -12.33 -4.34 -2.14
CA HIS A 111 -12.67 -5.73 -1.90
C HIS A 111 -12.47 -6.07 -0.43
N LEU A 112 -13.56 -6.17 0.28
CA LEU A 112 -13.57 -6.54 1.70
C LEU A 112 -13.38 -8.05 1.85
N PHE A 113 -12.55 -8.45 2.81
CA PHE A 113 -12.19 -9.85 3.03
C PHE A 113 -13.32 -10.61 3.75
N THR A 114 -14.19 -11.20 2.98
CA THR A 114 -15.43 -11.84 3.45
C THR A 114 -15.18 -13.02 4.39
N LEU A 115 -14.06 -13.73 4.24
CA LEU A 115 -13.71 -14.83 5.14
C LEU A 115 -13.49 -14.36 6.58
N ALA A 116 -13.05 -13.11 6.79
CA ALA A 116 -12.92 -12.50 8.12
C ALA A 116 -14.17 -11.72 8.53
N GLY A 117 -15.21 -11.67 7.72
CA GLY A 117 -16.42 -10.90 8.01
C GLY A 117 -16.26 -9.38 7.80
N GLU A 118 -15.23 -8.94 7.08
CA GLU A 118 -14.91 -7.51 6.88
C GLU A 118 -16.10 -6.73 6.30
N GLN A 119 -16.92 -7.38 5.43
CA GLN A 119 -18.12 -6.80 4.81
C GLN A 119 -19.25 -6.49 5.80
N HIS A 120 -19.21 -7.01 7.01
CA HIS A 120 -20.19 -6.72 8.04
C HIS A 120 -19.82 -5.52 8.91
N THR A 121 -18.58 -5.07 8.79
CA THR A 121 -18.02 -3.96 9.60
C THR A 121 -17.70 -2.74 8.75
N TYR A 122 -17.12 -2.94 7.57
CA TYR A 122 -16.60 -1.87 6.74
C TYR A 122 -17.43 -1.64 5.48
N THR A 123 -17.41 -0.41 5.01
CA THR A 123 -18.02 0.00 3.74
C THR A 123 -16.99 -0.08 2.62
N PRO A 124 -17.28 -0.76 1.48
CA PRO A 124 -16.35 -0.85 0.37
C PRO A 124 -16.24 0.47 -0.40
N GLY A 125 -15.03 0.77 -0.86
CA GLY A 125 -14.77 1.87 -1.78
C GLY A 125 -15.35 1.60 -3.18
N GLN A 126 -15.53 2.67 -3.98
CA GLN A 126 -16.12 2.57 -5.33
C GLN A 126 -15.20 3.09 -6.43
N ALA A 127 -14.15 3.82 -6.07
CA ALA A 127 -13.24 4.44 -7.03
C ALA A 127 -11.79 4.10 -6.73
N ARG A 128 -11.00 3.90 -7.80
CA ARG A 128 -9.55 3.81 -7.66
C ARG A 128 -8.95 5.20 -7.46
N LEU A 129 -7.87 5.23 -6.70
CA LEU A 129 -6.99 6.38 -6.60
C LEU A 129 -5.79 6.15 -7.53
N VAL A 130 -5.44 7.17 -8.32
CA VAL A 130 -4.15 7.23 -9.02
C VAL A 130 -3.57 8.62 -8.75
N GLU A 131 -2.40 8.66 -8.14
CA GLU A 131 -1.75 9.91 -7.71
C GLU A 131 -0.49 10.19 -8.53
N ASP A 132 -0.36 11.44 -8.98
CA ASP A 132 0.85 11.92 -9.62
C ASP A 132 1.81 12.46 -8.55
N TRP A 133 2.99 11.81 -8.45
CA TRP A 133 4.02 12.22 -7.52
C TRP A 133 5.43 12.10 -8.14
N ARG A 134 6.19 13.19 -8.14
CA ARG A 134 7.55 13.24 -8.72
C ARG A 134 7.63 12.75 -10.16
N GLY A 135 6.56 12.89 -10.94
CA GLY A 135 6.48 12.42 -12.33
C GLY A 135 6.17 10.93 -12.48
N TRP A 136 5.83 10.24 -11.40
CA TRP A 136 5.31 8.86 -11.38
C TRP A 136 3.82 8.86 -11.10
N ARG A 137 3.10 8.03 -11.83
CA ARG A 137 1.69 7.75 -11.56
C ARG A 137 1.59 6.50 -10.70
N ILE A 138 1.03 6.63 -9.51
CA ILE A 138 1.02 5.59 -8.49
C ILE A 138 -0.42 5.21 -8.16
N CYS A 139 -0.73 3.90 -8.24
CA CYS A 139 -2.05 3.35 -7.94
C CYS A 139 -1.97 2.56 -6.61
N PRO A 140 -2.37 3.15 -5.47
CA PRO A 140 -2.38 2.45 -4.20
C PRO A 140 -3.67 1.65 -4.01
N LEU A 141 -3.53 0.41 -3.54
CA LEU A 141 -4.58 -0.55 -3.25
C LEU A 141 -4.34 -1.21 -1.88
N VAL A 142 -5.33 -1.96 -1.38
CA VAL A 142 -5.27 -2.55 -0.04
C VAL A 142 -5.49 -4.06 -0.09
N CYS A 143 -4.47 -4.80 0.31
CA CYS A 143 -4.48 -6.22 0.70
C CYS A 143 -5.28 -7.13 -0.24
N TYR A 144 -6.54 -7.42 0.09
CA TYR A 144 -7.40 -8.34 -0.64
C TYR A 144 -7.66 -7.90 -2.09
N ASP A 145 -7.52 -6.62 -2.41
CA ASP A 145 -7.58 -6.10 -3.79
C ASP A 145 -6.56 -6.81 -4.71
N LEU A 146 -5.46 -7.30 -4.16
CA LEU A 146 -4.45 -8.08 -4.88
C LEU A 146 -5.04 -9.30 -5.60
N ARG A 147 -6.13 -9.87 -5.12
CA ARG A 147 -6.79 -11.04 -5.74
C ARG A 147 -7.64 -10.71 -6.96
N PHE A 148 -7.88 -9.43 -7.23
CA PHE A 148 -8.83 -8.98 -8.24
C PHE A 148 -8.10 -8.26 -9.41
N PRO A 149 -7.67 -9.02 -10.44
CA PRO A 149 -6.86 -8.46 -11.53
C PRO A 149 -7.57 -7.36 -12.32
N VAL A 150 -8.89 -7.46 -12.48
CA VAL A 150 -9.67 -6.46 -13.22
C VAL A 150 -9.63 -5.10 -12.53
N TRP A 151 -9.70 -5.08 -11.16
CA TRP A 151 -9.59 -3.84 -10.40
C TRP A 151 -8.19 -3.22 -10.47
N SER A 152 -7.16 -4.04 -10.54
CA SER A 152 -5.75 -3.62 -10.63
C SER A 152 -5.30 -3.31 -12.07
N ARG A 153 -6.14 -3.61 -13.08
CA ARG A 153 -5.70 -3.56 -14.48
C ARG A 153 -5.27 -2.16 -14.90
N ASN A 154 -4.06 -2.07 -15.42
CA ASN A 154 -3.52 -0.88 -16.06
C ASN A 154 -4.18 -0.66 -17.42
N GLN A 155 -4.42 0.59 -17.79
CA GLN A 155 -5.07 0.92 -19.05
C GLN A 155 -4.18 1.85 -19.89
N PRO A 156 -4.04 1.61 -21.22
CA PRO A 156 -3.16 2.39 -22.10
C PRO A 156 -3.50 3.89 -22.11
N ALA A 157 -4.79 4.23 -22.00
CA ALA A 157 -5.24 5.62 -22.05
C ALA A 157 -4.79 6.47 -20.86
N ALA A 158 -4.54 5.82 -19.70
CA ALA A 158 -4.13 6.50 -18.48
C ALA A 158 -3.27 5.56 -17.59
N PRO A 159 -2.09 5.11 -18.09
CA PRO A 159 -1.31 4.10 -17.39
C PRO A 159 -0.74 4.65 -16.08
N TYR A 160 -0.70 3.81 -15.04
CA TYR A 160 0.11 4.04 -13.85
C TYR A 160 1.49 3.36 -14.00
N ASP A 161 2.46 3.82 -13.23
CA ASP A 161 3.86 3.38 -13.29
C ASP A 161 4.22 2.46 -12.14
N LEU A 162 3.61 2.69 -10.97
CA LEU A 162 3.78 1.89 -9.75
C LEU A 162 2.42 1.46 -9.22
N LEU A 163 2.24 0.16 -9.05
CA LEU A 163 1.11 -0.42 -8.34
C LEU A 163 1.54 -0.75 -6.90
N LEU A 164 0.79 -0.28 -5.92
CA LEU A 164 1.14 -0.40 -4.51
C LEU A 164 0.05 -1.18 -3.76
N TYR A 165 0.45 -2.12 -2.91
CA TYR A 165 -0.42 -2.83 -1.98
C TYR A 165 0.10 -2.73 -0.55
N VAL A 166 -0.74 -2.25 0.36
CA VAL A 166 -0.49 -2.35 1.80
C VAL A 166 -1.34 -3.49 2.38
N ALA A 167 -0.77 -4.31 3.28
CA ALA A 167 -1.42 -5.56 3.69
C ALA A 167 -1.18 -5.95 5.16
N ASN A 168 -2.18 -6.70 5.69
CA ASN A 168 -2.03 -7.69 6.75
C ASN A 168 -2.36 -9.06 6.14
N TRP A 169 -1.41 -9.64 5.41
CA TRP A 169 -1.60 -10.89 4.66
C TRP A 169 -1.02 -12.08 5.43
N PRO A 170 -1.87 -12.99 5.94
CA PRO A 170 -1.41 -14.07 6.80
C PRO A 170 -0.50 -15.08 6.10
N ALA A 171 0.43 -15.66 6.86
CA ALA A 171 1.44 -16.63 6.40
C ALA A 171 0.83 -17.86 5.72
N VAL A 172 -0.32 -18.34 6.16
CA VAL A 172 -1.04 -19.47 5.55
C VAL A 172 -1.41 -19.24 4.06
N ARG A 173 -1.39 -17.99 3.60
CA ARG A 173 -1.68 -17.60 2.22
C ARG A 173 -0.48 -16.95 1.53
N ARG A 174 0.73 -17.15 2.07
CA ARG A 174 2.01 -16.59 1.59
C ARG A 174 2.23 -16.81 0.08
N THR A 175 2.02 -18.03 -0.41
CA THR A 175 2.19 -18.35 -1.83
C THR A 175 1.33 -17.44 -2.73
N ALA A 176 0.07 -17.19 -2.33
CA ALA A 176 -0.80 -16.30 -3.11
C ALA A 176 -0.29 -14.84 -3.10
N TRP A 177 0.22 -14.34 -1.96
CA TRP A 177 0.81 -13.01 -1.84
C TRP A 177 1.96 -12.82 -2.83
N MET A 178 2.95 -13.67 -2.77
CA MET A 178 4.15 -13.57 -3.60
C MET A 178 3.85 -13.76 -5.09
N THR A 179 3.02 -14.76 -5.42
CA THR A 179 2.68 -15.08 -6.82
C THR A 179 1.86 -13.96 -7.46
N LEU A 180 0.83 -13.49 -6.76
CA LEU A 180 -0.06 -12.47 -7.31
C LEU A 180 0.63 -11.11 -7.41
N LEU A 181 1.46 -10.73 -6.44
CA LEU A 181 2.21 -9.47 -6.52
C LEU A 181 3.10 -9.43 -7.77
N ARG A 182 3.82 -10.52 -8.04
CA ARG A 182 4.62 -10.66 -9.26
C ARG A 182 3.77 -10.62 -10.53
N ALA A 183 2.63 -11.33 -10.53
CA ALA A 183 1.71 -11.31 -11.66
C ALA A 183 1.20 -9.90 -11.96
N ARG A 184 0.89 -9.10 -10.91
CA ARG A 184 0.45 -7.70 -11.07
C ARG A 184 1.49 -6.81 -11.73
N ALA A 185 2.78 -6.99 -11.41
CA ALA A 185 3.84 -6.25 -12.10
C ALA A 185 3.87 -6.60 -13.61
N ILE A 186 3.90 -7.91 -13.91
CA ILE A 186 4.07 -8.44 -15.26
C ILE A 186 2.88 -8.04 -16.16
N GLU A 187 1.66 -8.36 -15.74
CA GLU A 187 0.45 -8.15 -16.56
C GLU A 187 0.12 -6.68 -16.81
N ASN A 188 0.57 -5.80 -15.89
CA ASN A 188 0.30 -4.36 -15.95
C ASN A 188 1.46 -3.55 -16.52
N VAL A 189 2.57 -4.20 -16.86
CA VAL A 189 3.80 -3.56 -17.37
C VAL A 189 4.15 -2.34 -16.51
N ALA A 190 4.15 -2.54 -15.19
CA ALA A 190 4.37 -1.52 -14.17
C ALA A 190 5.21 -2.09 -13.02
N CYS A 191 5.95 -1.25 -12.32
CA CYS A 191 6.54 -1.65 -11.04
C CYS A 191 5.43 -2.05 -10.05
N ALA A 192 5.72 -2.97 -9.14
CA ALA A 192 4.79 -3.34 -8.09
C ALA A 192 5.49 -3.36 -6.72
N LEU A 193 4.84 -2.76 -5.73
CA LEU A 193 5.28 -2.81 -4.33
C LEU A 193 4.19 -3.42 -3.47
N GLY A 194 4.52 -4.48 -2.76
CA GLY A 194 3.68 -5.06 -1.71
C GLY A 194 4.33 -4.85 -0.35
N VAL A 195 3.60 -4.24 0.58
CA VAL A 195 4.06 -4.01 1.95
C VAL A 195 3.15 -4.75 2.91
N ASN A 196 3.72 -5.72 3.62
CA ASN A 196 3.02 -6.56 4.56
C ASN A 196 3.64 -6.42 5.96
N ARG A 197 2.89 -6.77 6.99
CA ARG A 197 3.41 -6.87 8.36
C ARG A 197 4.08 -8.22 8.61
N ILE A 198 4.81 -8.31 9.74
CA ILE A 198 5.32 -9.56 10.33
C ILE A 198 4.73 -9.80 11.72
N GLY A 199 5.12 -10.93 12.32
CA GLY A 199 4.76 -11.32 13.68
C GLY A 199 3.39 -11.97 13.75
N GLN A 200 2.81 -12.00 14.94
CA GLN A 200 1.48 -12.59 15.19
C GLN A 200 0.51 -11.50 15.64
N ASP A 201 -0.78 -11.64 15.32
CA ASP A 201 -1.83 -10.81 15.91
C ASP A 201 -2.43 -11.44 17.18
N ALA A 202 -3.30 -10.70 17.86
CA ALA A 202 -3.95 -11.19 19.08
C ALA A 202 -4.97 -12.31 18.83
N LEU A 203 -5.32 -12.58 17.57
CA LEU A 203 -6.19 -13.67 17.15
C LEU A 203 -5.40 -14.96 16.81
N GLY A 204 -4.07 -14.92 16.93
CA GLY A 204 -3.19 -16.05 16.68
C GLY A 204 -2.81 -16.26 15.20
N HIS A 205 -3.07 -15.30 14.32
CA HIS A 205 -2.62 -15.39 12.93
C HIS A 205 -1.16 -14.98 12.81
N ASP A 206 -0.35 -15.81 12.15
CA ASP A 206 1.03 -15.50 11.82
C ASP A 206 1.13 -14.74 10.49
N TYR A 207 2.07 -13.80 10.44
CA TYR A 207 2.38 -12.98 9.28
C TYR A 207 3.86 -13.13 8.93
N SER A 208 4.13 -13.60 7.71
CA SER A 208 5.51 -13.90 7.24
C SER A 208 6.24 -12.70 6.65
N GLY A 209 5.58 -11.54 6.54
CA GLY A 209 6.15 -10.40 5.84
C GLY A 209 6.12 -10.59 4.33
N ASP A 210 7.29 -10.91 3.76
CA ASP A 210 7.47 -11.03 2.31
C ASP A 210 7.07 -9.76 1.54
N SER A 211 7.32 -8.60 2.16
CA SER A 211 7.23 -7.32 1.45
C SER A 211 8.26 -7.30 0.33
N ALA A 212 7.88 -6.80 -0.84
CA ALA A 212 8.76 -6.81 -1.99
C ALA A 212 8.46 -5.67 -2.95
N LEU A 213 9.51 -5.16 -3.58
CA LEU A 213 9.46 -4.25 -4.70
C LEU A 213 9.92 -4.99 -5.96
N LEU A 214 9.14 -4.93 -7.03
CA LEU A 214 9.40 -5.59 -8.30
C LEU A 214 9.45 -4.58 -9.45
N ASP A 215 10.29 -4.87 -10.44
CA ASP A 215 10.26 -4.16 -11.72
C ASP A 215 9.05 -4.59 -12.59
N ALA A 216 8.85 -3.92 -13.72
CA ALA A 216 7.75 -4.20 -14.64
C ALA A 216 7.87 -5.57 -15.37
N LYS A 217 8.99 -6.28 -15.21
CA LYS A 217 9.20 -7.64 -15.73
C LYS A 217 8.89 -8.70 -14.66
N GLY A 218 8.60 -8.27 -13.44
CA GLY A 218 8.37 -9.14 -12.29
C GLY A 218 9.66 -9.63 -11.61
N SER A 219 10.81 -8.98 -11.87
CA SER A 219 12.05 -9.26 -11.16
C SER A 219 12.04 -8.54 -9.82
N TYR A 220 12.49 -9.20 -8.76
CA TYR A 220 12.62 -8.58 -7.46
C TYR A 220 13.77 -7.57 -7.43
N LEU A 221 13.47 -6.33 -7.10
CA LEU A 221 14.44 -5.27 -6.81
C LEU A 221 14.78 -5.26 -5.32
N VAL A 222 13.80 -5.55 -4.46
CA VAL A 222 13.98 -5.74 -3.02
C VAL A 222 13.05 -6.85 -2.54
N GLU A 223 13.56 -7.75 -1.71
CA GLU A 223 12.79 -8.76 -0.99
C GLU A 223 13.10 -8.65 0.50
N ALA A 224 12.09 -8.34 1.31
CA ALA A 224 12.26 -8.24 2.76
C ALA A 224 12.21 -9.58 3.48
N HIS A 225 11.70 -10.64 2.82
CA HIS A 225 11.48 -11.95 3.43
C HIS A 225 10.74 -11.83 4.78
N ALA A 226 11.25 -12.42 5.86
CA ALA A 226 10.69 -12.34 7.20
C ALA A 226 11.39 -11.26 8.08
N GLU A 227 12.24 -10.42 7.51
CA GLU A 227 13.04 -9.45 8.27
C GLU A 227 12.25 -8.20 8.60
N ALA A 228 12.24 -7.81 9.89
CA ALA A 228 11.74 -6.48 10.27
C ALA A 228 12.72 -5.40 9.79
N GLY A 229 12.19 -4.33 9.22
CA GLY A 229 13.05 -3.23 8.82
C GLY A 229 12.39 -2.23 7.89
N LEU A 230 13.17 -1.18 7.65
CA LEU A 230 12.87 -0.14 6.69
C LEU A 230 13.77 -0.36 5.47
N PHE A 231 13.16 -0.65 4.33
CA PHE A 231 13.84 -0.97 3.08
C PHE A 231 13.69 0.21 2.13
N THR A 232 14.76 0.58 1.44
CA THR A 232 14.75 1.71 0.51
C THR A 232 15.37 1.31 -0.82
N HIS A 233 14.73 1.70 -1.92
CA HIS A 233 15.23 1.51 -3.28
C HIS A 233 14.81 2.65 -4.19
N THR A 234 15.64 2.96 -5.18
CA THR A 234 15.34 3.99 -6.19
C THR A 234 14.93 3.34 -7.50
N LEU A 235 13.66 3.49 -7.86
CA LEU A 235 13.13 3.09 -9.16
C LEU A 235 13.67 4.03 -10.24
N LYS A 236 14.20 3.44 -11.32
CA LYS A 236 14.76 4.18 -12.45
C LYS A 236 13.67 4.42 -13.50
N ARG A 237 13.44 5.68 -13.80
CA ARG A 237 12.42 6.09 -14.77
C ARG A 237 12.70 5.59 -16.18
N ASP A 238 13.95 5.72 -16.60
CA ASP A 238 14.42 5.30 -17.93
C ASP A 238 14.28 3.78 -18.14
N GLU A 239 14.52 2.96 -17.11
CA GLU A 239 14.35 1.51 -17.20
C GLU A 239 12.88 1.11 -17.49
N LEU A 240 11.92 1.77 -16.85
CA LEU A 240 10.50 1.54 -17.09
C LEU A 240 10.08 2.02 -18.49
N ASP A 241 10.50 3.22 -18.86
CA ASP A 241 10.16 3.83 -20.16
C ASP A 241 10.76 3.03 -21.32
N ASP A 242 12.02 2.63 -21.22
CA ASP A 242 12.71 1.78 -22.18
C ASP A 242 12.06 0.39 -22.32
N PHE A 243 11.62 -0.20 -21.21
CA PHE A 243 10.92 -1.47 -21.24
C PHE A 243 9.57 -1.33 -21.97
N ARG A 244 8.78 -0.33 -21.62
CA ARG A 244 7.48 -0.07 -22.26
C ARG A 244 7.59 0.29 -23.74
N ALA A 245 8.64 1.01 -24.13
CA ALA A 245 8.88 1.33 -25.53
C ALA A 245 9.17 0.08 -26.38
N ARG A 246 9.83 -0.91 -25.80
CA ARG A 246 10.16 -2.18 -26.47
C ARG A 246 9.08 -3.25 -26.33
N PHE A 247 8.28 -3.20 -25.27
CA PHE A 247 7.24 -4.18 -24.98
C PHE A 247 5.89 -3.49 -24.78
N THR A 248 5.12 -3.39 -25.85
CA THR A 248 3.88 -2.59 -25.93
C THR A 248 2.62 -3.37 -25.52
N ALA A 249 2.75 -4.44 -24.74
CA ALA A 249 1.66 -5.37 -24.39
C ALA A 249 0.41 -4.72 -23.76
N LEU A 250 0.54 -3.54 -23.16
CA LEU A 250 -0.63 -2.80 -22.65
C LEU A 250 -1.56 -2.36 -23.79
N ASN A 251 -1.03 -2.09 -24.99
CA ASN A 251 -1.80 -1.63 -26.14
C ASN A 251 -2.60 -2.77 -26.81
N ASP A 252 -2.24 -4.02 -26.52
CA ASP A 252 -2.91 -5.22 -27.04
C ASP A 252 -4.08 -5.66 -26.15
N GLY A 253 -4.27 -4.97 -25.02
CA GLY A 253 -5.31 -5.31 -24.05
C GLY A 253 -6.72 -4.93 -24.49
N ASP A 254 -7.70 -5.74 -24.09
CA ASP A 254 -9.12 -5.47 -24.33
C ASP A 254 -9.58 -4.22 -23.55
N ALA A 255 -10.49 -3.47 -24.17
CA ALA A 255 -11.20 -2.39 -23.47
C ALA A 255 -12.31 -2.98 -22.59
N PHE A 256 -12.41 -2.51 -21.35
CA PHE A 256 -13.47 -2.91 -20.43
C PHE A 256 -13.89 -1.75 -19.54
N GLU A 257 -15.09 -1.82 -19.00
CA GLU A 257 -15.65 -0.86 -18.06
C GLU A 257 -15.91 -1.55 -16.72
N LEU A 258 -15.44 -0.92 -15.63
CA LEU A 258 -15.78 -1.34 -14.27
C LEU A 258 -17.11 -0.71 -13.89
N ARG A 259 -18.11 -1.52 -13.61
CA ARG A 259 -19.38 -1.08 -13.04
C ARG A 259 -19.33 -1.26 -11.52
N ALA A 260 -19.67 -0.18 -10.81
CA ALA A 260 -19.72 -0.15 -9.34
C ALA A 260 -20.94 -0.94 -8.82
#